data_e89b7fef354f4dc49b0877816455282a
#
_entry.id   e89b7fef354f4dc49b0877816455282a
#
_cell.length_a   1.000
_cell.length_b   1.000
_cell.length_c   1.000
_cell.angle_alpha   90.00
_cell.angle_beta   90.00
_cell.angle_gamma   90.00
#
_symmetry.space_group_name_H-M   'P 1'
#
loop_
_entity.id
_entity.type
_entity.pdbx_description
1 polymer ?
#
loop_
_entity_poly.entity_id
_entity_poly.type
_entity_poly.pdbx_seq_one_letter_code
_entity_poly.pdbx_strand_id
1 'polypeptide(L)'
;MQSTRSLARNLGSPNRIWEGRPYSRRITTATSRTSPTSSSSSSPSPAQCQRRWQTTKSPARSLHQQTASKAQATAAAPRVQPLPADSSNPALSFPCLDAVESRTLNLHRRSQESGPEPSYTTGRHQVFRSQEPFLTDWGGVLPEFEIAFESWGSLNADRSNAILLHTGLSASSHAHSTVDNPKPGWWEKFIGPGKSLDTDKYFVVCTNVIGGCFGSTGPSSVDPANGERYATRFPILTMQDMVRAQFRLLDALKITKLYASVGASMGGMQSLAAGTLFPERVGKVVSISGCARSHPYSIAMRHTQRQGQLMSL
;
A
#
# COMPACT_ATOMS: atom_id res chain seq x y z
N MET A 1 -46.84 47.85 -0.59
CA MET A 1 -47.02 46.45 -1.03
C MET A 1 -45.94 46.11 -2.02
N GLN A 2 -44.82 45.60 -1.56
CA GLN A 2 -43.75 45.08 -2.42
C GLN A 2 -43.38 43.70 -1.88
N SER A 3 -43.54 42.70 -2.75
CA SER A 3 -43.33 41.29 -2.51
C SER A 3 -41.83 40.98 -2.62
N THR A 4 -41.19 40.56 -1.53
CA THR A 4 -39.84 40.01 -1.51
C THR A 4 -39.87 38.50 -1.77
N ARG A 5 -39.49 38.09 -2.98
CA ARG A 5 -39.23 36.67 -3.31
C ARG A 5 -37.88 36.24 -2.74
N SER A 6 -37.95 35.37 -1.76
CA SER A 6 -36.79 34.65 -1.21
C SER A 6 -36.31 33.59 -2.23
N LEU A 7 -35.08 33.76 -2.70
CA LEU A 7 -34.35 32.75 -3.46
C LEU A 7 -33.66 31.80 -2.46
N ALA A 8 -34.28 30.64 -2.22
CA ALA A 8 -33.64 29.53 -1.53
C ALA A 8 -32.56 28.94 -2.44
N ARG A 9 -31.28 29.21 -2.13
CA ARG A 9 -30.16 28.49 -2.76
C ARG A 9 -30.07 27.10 -2.16
N ASN A 10 -30.31 26.09 -3.00
CA ASN A 10 -29.99 24.67 -2.71
C ASN A 10 -28.51 24.54 -2.47
N LEU A 11 -28.10 24.43 -1.22
CA LEU A 11 -26.76 23.99 -0.83
C LEU A 11 -26.71 22.46 -1.02
N GLY A 12 -26.14 22.04 -2.14
CA GLY A 12 -25.90 20.63 -2.43
C GLY A 12 -25.01 19.97 -1.39
N SER A 13 -25.39 18.77 -0.97
CA SER A 13 -24.69 17.92 -0.01
C SER A 13 -23.24 17.66 -0.43
N PRO A 14 -22.26 17.76 0.50
CA PRO A 14 -20.84 17.75 0.17
C PRO A 14 -20.19 16.38 -0.02
N ASN A 15 -20.90 15.27 0.12
CA ASN A 15 -20.35 13.93 -0.03
C ASN A 15 -20.94 13.23 -1.27
N ARG A 16 -20.22 13.25 -2.37
CA ARG A 16 -20.55 12.43 -3.53
C ARG A 16 -19.90 11.07 -3.37
N ILE A 17 -20.72 10.05 -3.11
CA ILE A 17 -20.33 8.64 -3.17
C ILE A 17 -20.50 8.18 -4.63
N TRP A 18 -19.45 7.64 -5.23
CA TRP A 18 -19.50 7.05 -6.56
C TRP A 18 -19.70 5.54 -6.43
N GLU A 19 -20.86 5.05 -6.88
CA GLU A 19 -21.15 3.61 -6.93
C GLU A 19 -20.82 3.06 -8.32
N GLY A 20 -19.89 2.11 -8.39
CA GLY A 20 -19.54 1.40 -9.62
C GLY A 20 -20.52 0.27 -9.90
N ARG A 21 -21.13 0.24 -11.11
CA ARG A 21 -21.92 -0.91 -11.56
C ARG A 21 -21.02 -2.01 -12.14
N PRO A 22 -21.38 -3.29 -11.98
CA PRO A 22 -20.59 -4.39 -12.50
C PRO A 22 -20.50 -4.40 -14.03
N TYR A 23 -19.30 -4.55 -14.56
CA TYR A 23 -19.03 -4.68 -15.99
C TYR A 23 -19.08 -6.16 -16.37
N SER A 24 -20.19 -6.59 -16.97
CA SER A 24 -20.35 -7.93 -17.55
C SER A 24 -19.60 -8.00 -18.89
N ARG A 25 -18.43 -8.66 -18.90
CA ARG A 25 -17.75 -9.06 -20.14
C ARG A 25 -18.44 -10.29 -20.73
N ARG A 26 -19.17 -10.11 -21.83
CA ARG A 26 -19.48 -11.22 -22.74
C ARG A 26 -18.21 -11.59 -23.51
N ILE A 27 -17.72 -12.78 -23.27
CA ILE A 27 -16.67 -13.38 -24.11
C ILE A 27 -17.37 -13.92 -25.37
N THR A 28 -17.21 -13.24 -26.48
CA THR A 28 -17.55 -13.78 -27.79
C THR A 28 -16.31 -14.46 -28.37
N THR A 29 -16.34 -15.78 -28.41
CA THR A 29 -15.37 -16.60 -29.15
C THR A 29 -15.64 -16.47 -30.65
N ALA A 30 -14.76 -15.80 -31.35
CA ALA A 30 -14.76 -15.80 -32.81
C ALA A 30 -13.77 -16.86 -33.30
N THR A 31 -14.31 -17.96 -33.82
CA THR A 31 -13.54 -18.93 -34.61
C THR A 31 -13.43 -18.43 -36.04
N SER A 32 -12.23 -18.19 -36.54
CA SER A 32 -11.97 -18.10 -37.98
C SER A 32 -10.84 -19.03 -38.37
N ARG A 33 -11.22 -20.01 -39.20
CA ARG A 33 -10.29 -20.85 -39.98
C ARG A 33 -9.74 -20.03 -41.13
N THR A 34 -8.45 -20.11 -41.40
CA THR A 34 -7.84 -20.24 -42.73
C THR A 34 -6.37 -20.66 -42.62
N SER A 35 -6.01 -21.61 -43.44
CA SER A 35 -4.67 -22.19 -43.60
C SER A 35 -3.97 -21.62 -44.87
N PRO A 36 -2.83 -22.17 -45.33
CA PRO A 36 -1.52 -21.58 -45.05
C PRO A 36 -0.83 -21.16 -46.36
N THR A 37 0.19 -20.32 -46.28
CA THR A 37 1.22 -20.23 -47.31
C THR A 37 2.60 -20.09 -46.66
N SER A 38 3.46 -20.97 -47.15
CA SER A 38 4.88 -21.16 -46.84
C SER A 38 5.74 -20.01 -47.34
N SER A 39 6.65 -19.48 -46.49
CA SER A 39 7.94 -18.96 -46.95
C SER A 39 8.97 -19.08 -45.83
N SER A 40 10.02 -19.77 -46.12
CA SER A 40 11.22 -20.06 -45.34
C SER A 40 12.07 -18.80 -45.12
N SER A 41 12.38 -18.47 -43.90
CA SER A 41 13.58 -17.72 -43.56
C SER A 41 14.12 -18.15 -42.21
N SER A 42 15.33 -18.65 -42.25
CA SER A 42 16.13 -19.15 -41.17
C SER A 42 16.48 -18.05 -40.15
N SER A 43 16.09 -18.27 -38.90
CA SER A 43 16.59 -17.47 -37.76
C SER A 43 17.61 -18.31 -36.97
N PRO A 44 18.73 -17.75 -36.50
CA PRO A 44 19.74 -18.50 -35.75
C PRO A 44 19.26 -18.75 -34.31
N SER A 45 19.56 -19.99 -33.86
CA SER A 45 19.34 -20.49 -32.50
C SER A 45 20.14 -19.71 -31.46
N PRO A 46 19.57 -19.39 -30.29
CA PRO A 46 20.34 -18.80 -29.20
C PRO A 46 21.19 -19.88 -28.52
N ALA A 47 22.50 -19.69 -28.58
CA ALA A 47 23.47 -20.48 -27.85
C ALA A 47 23.23 -20.40 -26.34
N GLN A 48 23.13 -21.58 -25.73
CA GLN A 48 23.04 -21.81 -24.30
C GLN A 48 24.29 -21.24 -23.58
N CYS A 49 24.14 -20.19 -22.81
CA CYS A 49 25.15 -19.77 -21.85
C CYS A 49 24.90 -20.46 -20.51
N GLN A 50 25.24 -21.72 -20.41
CA GLN A 50 25.32 -22.43 -19.13
C GLN A 50 26.64 -22.05 -18.45
N ARG A 51 26.62 -21.10 -17.53
CA ARG A 51 27.72 -20.92 -16.58
C ARG A 51 27.59 -21.95 -15.46
N ARG A 52 28.46 -22.94 -15.56
CA ARG A 52 28.68 -23.98 -14.56
C ARG A 52 29.29 -23.33 -13.29
N TRP A 53 28.57 -23.39 -12.18
CA TRP A 53 29.12 -23.08 -10.86
C TRP A 53 29.94 -24.30 -10.41
N GLN A 54 31.27 -24.14 -10.35
CA GLN A 54 32.16 -25.11 -9.72
C GLN A 54 32.07 -24.93 -8.22
N THR A 55 31.54 -25.93 -7.53
CA THR A 55 31.63 -26.05 -6.08
C THR A 55 33.02 -26.59 -5.73
N THR A 56 33.85 -25.77 -5.14
CA THR A 56 35.09 -26.19 -4.51
C THR A 56 34.76 -26.91 -3.21
N LYS A 57 35.01 -28.21 -3.17
CA LYS A 57 34.95 -29.04 -1.96
C LYS A 57 36.19 -28.74 -1.11
N SER A 58 35.99 -28.21 0.08
CA SER A 58 37.04 -28.19 1.12
C SER A 58 37.16 -29.57 1.76
N PRO A 59 38.40 -30.02 2.08
CA PRO A 59 38.60 -31.34 2.65
C PRO A 59 38.13 -31.38 4.12
N ALA A 60 37.36 -32.42 4.44
CA ALA A 60 36.98 -32.78 5.79
C ALA A 60 38.19 -33.22 6.61
N ARG A 61 38.44 -32.55 7.70
CA ARG A 61 39.36 -32.99 8.75
C ARG A 61 38.72 -34.12 9.55
N SER A 62 39.28 -35.30 9.53
CA SER A 62 38.92 -36.42 10.41
C SER A 62 39.28 -36.08 11.85
N LEU A 63 38.33 -36.09 12.74
CA LEU A 63 38.54 -36.07 14.18
C LEU A 63 38.51 -37.51 14.70
N HIS A 64 39.60 -37.87 15.37
CA HIS A 64 39.81 -39.13 16.06
C HIS A 64 38.69 -39.39 17.07
N GLN A 65 38.16 -40.61 17.01
CA GLN A 65 37.37 -41.21 18.06
C GLN A 65 38.24 -41.47 19.28
N GLN A 66 37.98 -40.81 20.37
CA GLN A 66 38.43 -41.24 21.69
C GLN A 66 37.27 -41.90 22.41
N THR A 67 37.49 -43.13 22.76
CA THR A 67 36.60 -43.98 23.56
C THR A 67 36.48 -43.41 24.97
N ALA A 68 35.25 -43.01 25.37
CA ALA A 68 34.95 -42.62 26.75
C ALA A 68 34.41 -43.84 27.52
N SER A 69 35.05 -44.12 28.61
CA SER A 69 34.64 -45.09 29.62
C SER A 69 33.43 -44.61 30.40
N LYS A 70 32.55 -45.56 30.73
CA LYS A 70 31.40 -45.38 31.61
C LYS A 70 31.80 -44.91 33.01
N ALA A 71 31.24 -43.81 33.44
CA ALA A 71 31.03 -43.50 34.86
C ALA A 71 29.60 -43.00 35.03
N GLN A 72 28.76 -43.84 35.61
CA GLN A 72 27.43 -43.44 36.07
C GLN A 72 27.59 -42.55 37.33
N ALA A 73 27.20 -41.30 37.23
CA ALA A 73 26.90 -40.45 38.38
C ALA A 73 25.50 -39.87 38.14
N THR A 74 24.55 -40.39 38.89
CA THR A 74 23.22 -39.81 39.02
C THR A 74 23.31 -38.47 39.76
N ALA A 75 23.47 -37.39 39.02
CA ALA A 75 23.29 -36.06 39.56
C ALA A 75 21.78 -35.69 39.47
N ALA A 76 21.18 -35.51 40.61
CA ALA A 76 19.84 -34.96 40.74
C ALA A 76 19.82 -33.58 40.07
N ALA A 77 18.83 -33.36 39.17
CA ALA A 77 18.61 -32.07 38.58
C ALA A 77 18.49 -30.96 39.63
N PRO A 78 19.14 -29.83 39.50
CA PRO A 78 19.00 -28.72 40.42
C PRO A 78 17.49 -28.29 40.42
N ARG A 79 16.87 -28.40 41.60
CA ARG A 79 15.54 -27.88 41.85
C ARG A 79 15.62 -26.38 41.70
N VAL A 80 15.08 -25.86 40.59
CA VAL A 80 14.91 -24.41 40.38
C VAL A 80 13.93 -23.94 41.46
N GLN A 81 14.41 -23.28 42.47
CA GLN A 81 13.55 -22.59 43.43
C GLN A 81 12.85 -21.42 42.65
N PRO A 82 11.53 -21.25 42.84
CA PRO A 82 10.88 -20.07 42.31
C PRO A 82 11.54 -18.82 42.92
N LEU A 83 12.02 -17.91 42.08
CA LEU A 83 12.53 -16.60 42.47
C LEU A 83 11.44 -15.88 43.30
N PRO A 84 11.80 -15.25 44.45
CA PRO A 84 10.82 -14.42 45.14
C PRO A 84 10.35 -13.30 44.25
N ALA A 85 9.05 -13.03 44.27
CA ALA A 85 8.38 -12.04 43.43
C ALA A 85 8.83 -10.59 43.67
N ASP A 86 9.71 -10.39 44.62
CA ASP A 86 10.26 -9.06 45.02
C ASP A 86 11.75 -9.14 45.16
N SER A 87 12.44 -9.21 44.02
CA SER A 87 13.90 -9.22 43.99
C SER A 87 14.42 -7.78 44.01
N SER A 88 14.74 -7.27 45.19
CA SER A 88 15.45 -6.00 45.36
C SER A 88 16.97 -6.11 45.09
N ASN A 89 17.41 -7.22 44.46
CA ASN A 89 18.80 -7.42 44.10
C ASN A 89 19.16 -6.69 42.78
N PRO A 90 19.95 -5.61 42.82
CA PRO A 90 20.32 -4.86 41.63
C PRO A 90 21.05 -5.70 40.56
N ALA A 91 21.71 -6.82 41.00
CA ALA A 91 22.39 -7.74 40.08
C ALA A 91 21.41 -8.58 39.21
N LEU A 92 20.13 -8.62 39.56
CA LEU A 92 19.07 -9.31 38.81
C LEU A 92 18.13 -8.34 38.11
N SER A 93 18.36 -7.04 38.19
CA SER A 93 17.58 -6.06 37.43
C SER A 93 18.04 -6.03 35.95
N PHE A 94 17.09 -6.07 35.06
CA PHE A 94 17.29 -5.89 33.63
C PHE A 94 16.61 -4.59 33.21
N PRO A 95 17.30 -3.43 33.26
CA PRO A 95 16.69 -2.12 33.00
C PRO A 95 15.98 -2.02 31.65
N CYS A 96 16.42 -2.81 30.68
CA CYS A 96 15.74 -2.90 29.37
C CYS A 96 14.39 -3.63 29.44
N LEU A 97 14.24 -4.67 30.27
CA LEU A 97 12.98 -5.37 30.48
C LEU A 97 12.01 -4.52 31.30
N ASP A 98 12.49 -3.89 32.37
CA ASP A 98 11.69 -2.97 33.20
C ASP A 98 11.16 -1.79 32.36
N ALA A 99 11.98 -1.28 31.43
CA ALA A 99 11.58 -0.25 30.51
C ALA A 99 10.50 -0.74 29.53
N VAL A 100 10.60 -1.99 29.05
CA VAL A 100 9.59 -2.60 28.16
C VAL A 100 8.28 -2.85 28.90
N GLU A 101 8.33 -3.38 30.13
CA GLU A 101 7.13 -3.60 30.95
C GLU A 101 6.43 -2.29 31.30
N SER A 102 7.19 -1.27 31.72
CA SER A 102 6.64 0.06 31.99
C SER A 102 5.97 0.68 30.77
N ARG A 103 6.55 0.50 29.58
CA ARG A 103 5.96 0.96 28.32
C ARG A 103 4.67 0.18 27.99
N THR A 104 4.68 -1.14 28.16
CA THR A 104 3.49 -1.98 27.91
C THR A 104 2.34 -1.58 28.84
N LEU A 105 2.61 -1.36 30.13
CA LEU A 105 1.62 -0.89 31.09
C LEU A 105 1.07 0.51 30.71
N ASN A 106 1.95 1.41 30.27
CA ASN A 106 1.54 2.74 29.80
C ASN A 106 0.70 2.67 28.52
N LEU A 107 0.99 1.74 27.62
CA LEU A 107 0.19 1.50 26.43
C LEU A 107 -1.20 0.94 26.78
N HIS A 108 -1.27 -0.04 27.67
CA HIS A 108 -2.56 -0.57 28.13
C HIS A 108 -3.40 0.52 28.80
N ARG A 109 -2.80 1.35 29.65
CA ARG A 109 -3.49 2.48 30.28
C ARG A 109 -3.99 3.47 29.23
N ARG A 110 -3.13 3.88 28.27
CA ARG A 110 -3.53 4.78 27.19
C ARG A 110 -4.60 4.19 26.26
N SER A 111 -4.60 2.89 26.00
CA SER A 111 -5.64 2.25 25.20
C SER A 111 -6.99 2.21 25.92
N GLN A 112 -7.01 2.17 27.25
CA GLN A 112 -8.23 2.29 28.05
C GLN A 112 -8.74 3.73 28.17
N GLU A 113 -7.83 4.71 28.14
CA GLU A 113 -8.13 6.14 28.22
C GLU A 113 -8.28 6.79 26.83
N SER A 114 -7.86 6.10 25.75
CA SER A 114 -7.95 6.63 24.41
C SER A 114 -9.41 6.75 23.99
N GLY A 115 -9.82 7.99 23.73
CA GLY A 115 -11.06 8.29 23.04
C GLY A 115 -11.09 7.69 21.63
N PRO A 116 -12.08 8.06 20.83
CA PRO A 116 -12.14 7.58 19.45
C PRO A 116 -10.85 7.94 18.71
N GLU A 117 -10.40 7.02 17.87
CA GLU A 117 -9.19 7.21 17.05
C GLU A 117 -9.24 8.55 16.31
N PRO A 118 -8.16 9.35 16.34
CA PRO A 118 -8.17 10.66 15.70
C PRO A 118 -8.37 10.50 14.19
N SER A 119 -9.16 11.38 13.60
CA SER A 119 -9.29 11.44 12.15
C SER A 119 -7.98 11.95 11.54
N TYR A 120 -7.35 11.11 10.73
CA TYR A 120 -6.15 11.48 9.97
C TYR A 120 -6.49 12.22 8.67
N THR A 121 -7.76 12.33 8.32
CA THR A 121 -8.23 13.09 7.16
C THR A 121 -8.23 14.58 7.47
N THR A 122 -7.53 15.36 6.66
CA THR A 122 -7.31 16.79 6.89
C THR A 122 -8.39 17.69 6.30
N GLY A 123 -9.45 17.13 5.73
CA GLY A 123 -10.51 17.91 5.09
C GLY A 123 -11.49 17.04 4.30
N ARG A 124 -12.23 17.69 3.42
CA ARG A 124 -13.20 17.03 2.55
C ARG A 124 -12.47 16.41 1.36
N HIS A 125 -12.65 15.13 1.16
CA HIS A 125 -12.18 14.36 0.01
C HIS A 125 -13.36 13.65 -0.64
N GLN A 126 -13.18 13.20 -1.87
CA GLN A 126 -14.14 12.34 -2.56
C GLN A 126 -13.88 10.88 -2.18
N VAL A 127 -14.92 10.06 -2.17
CA VAL A 127 -14.80 8.63 -1.87
C VAL A 127 -15.38 7.83 -3.02
N PHE A 128 -14.62 6.89 -3.51
CA PHE A 128 -15.04 5.82 -4.41
C PHE A 128 -15.26 4.56 -3.61
N ARG A 129 -16.42 3.91 -3.73
CA ARG A 129 -16.71 2.62 -3.13
C ARG A 129 -16.80 1.55 -4.22
N SER A 130 -16.04 0.46 -4.07
CA SER A 130 -16.15 -0.76 -4.84
C SER A 130 -16.87 -1.81 -4.03
N GLN A 131 -18.03 -2.26 -4.50
CA GLN A 131 -18.83 -3.34 -3.89
C GLN A 131 -18.41 -4.72 -4.40
N GLU A 132 -17.49 -4.78 -5.37
CA GLU A 132 -16.96 -6.04 -5.87
C GLU A 132 -15.82 -6.51 -4.98
N PRO A 133 -15.77 -7.79 -4.60
CA PRO A 133 -14.68 -8.35 -3.83
C PRO A 133 -13.32 -8.08 -4.48
N PHE A 134 -12.35 -7.78 -3.65
CA PHE A 134 -10.97 -7.49 -4.05
C PHE A 134 -10.04 -8.55 -3.50
N LEU A 135 -9.54 -9.41 -4.39
CA LEU A 135 -8.57 -10.44 -4.06
C LEU A 135 -7.15 -9.83 -4.09
N THR A 136 -6.41 -9.98 -2.98
CA THR A 136 -5.02 -9.53 -2.89
C THR A 136 -4.07 -10.60 -3.40
N ASP A 137 -2.85 -10.19 -3.78
CA ASP A 137 -1.82 -11.11 -4.32
C ASP A 137 -1.45 -12.23 -3.32
N TRP A 138 -1.61 -11.98 -2.02
CA TRP A 138 -1.31 -12.93 -0.95
C TRP A 138 -2.53 -13.73 -0.49
N GLY A 139 -3.60 -13.72 -1.27
CA GLY A 139 -4.80 -14.54 -1.05
C GLY A 139 -5.81 -13.97 -0.05
N GLY A 140 -5.58 -12.76 0.49
CA GLY A 140 -6.59 -12.07 1.29
C GLY A 140 -7.72 -11.51 0.42
N VAL A 141 -8.89 -11.32 1.00
CA VAL A 141 -10.07 -10.77 0.32
C VAL A 141 -10.61 -9.59 1.11
N LEU A 142 -10.84 -8.47 0.42
CA LEU A 142 -11.69 -7.39 0.92
C LEU A 142 -13.05 -7.53 0.23
N PRO A 143 -14.14 -7.78 0.97
CA PRO A 143 -15.48 -7.93 0.36
C PRO A 143 -15.92 -6.69 -0.41
N GLU A 144 -15.60 -5.52 0.11
CA GLU A 144 -15.74 -4.21 -0.50
C GLU A 144 -14.58 -3.32 -0.04
N PHE A 145 -14.34 -2.22 -0.75
CA PHE A 145 -13.36 -1.24 -0.30
C PHE A 145 -13.69 0.16 -0.79
N GLU A 146 -13.13 1.13 -0.09
CA GLU A 146 -13.22 2.55 -0.42
C GLU A 146 -11.85 3.12 -0.75
N ILE A 147 -11.82 4.05 -1.72
CA ILE A 147 -10.65 4.88 -2.01
C ILE A 147 -11.06 6.34 -1.83
N ALA A 148 -10.43 6.99 -0.88
CA ALA A 148 -10.49 8.44 -0.75
C ALA A 148 -9.53 9.09 -1.74
N PHE A 149 -9.98 10.12 -2.45
CA PHE A 149 -9.19 10.80 -3.47
C PHE A 149 -9.55 12.27 -3.58
N GLU A 150 -8.66 13.04 -4.15
CA GLU A 150 -8.87 14.44 -4.51
C GLU A 150 -8.45 14.65 -5.97
N SER A 151 -8.99 15.69 -6.62
CA SER A 151 -8.70 15.96 -8.03
C SER A 151 -8.67 17.45 -8.33
N TRP A 152 -7.87 17.82 -9.33
CA TRP A 152 -7.68 19.19 -9.80
C TRP A 152 -7.70 19.24 -11.31
N GLY A 153 -8.15 20.35 -11.87
CA GLY A 153 -8.33 20.51 -13.32
C GLY A 153 -9.61 19.88 -13.83
N SER A 154 -9.74 19.74 -15.14
CA SER A 154 -10.94 19.22 -15.79
C SER A 154 -10.60 18.12 -16.80
N LEU A 155 -11.41 17.06 -16.83
CA LEU A 155 -11.30 16.04 -17.87
C LEU A 155 -11.77 16.63 -19.20
N ASN A 156 -10.98 16.39 -20.26
CA ASN A 156 -11.40 16.66 -21.62
C ASN A 156 -12.48 15.67 -22.10
N ALA A 157 -13.07 15.91 -23.26
CA ALA A 157 -14.21 15.15 -23.76
C ALA A 157 -13.91 13.65 -23.92
N ASP A 158 -12.72 13.31 -24.36
CA ASP A 158 -12.23 11.93 -24.56
C ASP A 158 -11.51 11.34 -23.34
N ARG A 159 -11.38 12.12 -22.24
CA ARG A 159 -10.74 11.72 -20.98
C ARG A 159 -9.31 11.24 -21.13
N SER A 160 -8.59 11.75 -22.12
CA SER A 160 -7.20 11.36 -22.41
C SER A 160 -6.15 12.16 -21.64
N ASN A 161 -6.56 13.24 -20.96
CA ASN A 161 -5.68 14.15 -20.23
C ASN A 161 -5.54 13.83 -18.73
N ALA A 162 -5.93 12.65 -18.30
CA ALA A 162 -5.88 12.27 -16.89
C ALA A 162 -4.47 11.89 -16.43
N ILE A 163 -4.04 12.42 -15.29
CA ILE A 163 -2.80 12.04 -14.61
C ILE A 163 -3.18 11.41 -13.26
N LEU A 164 -2.73 10.18 -13.02
CA LEU A 164 -2.83 9.55 -11.70
C LEU A 164 -1.58 9.87 -10.89
N LEU A 165 -1.77 10.59 -9.79
CA LEU A 165 -0.73 10.92 -8.83
C LEU A 165 -0.79 9.95 -7.66
N HIS A 166 0.29 9.20 -7.47
CA HIS A 166 0.42 8.23 -6.39
C HIS A 166 1.09 8.84 -5.16
N THR A 167 0.53 8.56 -3.99
CA THR A 167 1.06 9.05 -2.72
C THR A 167 2.27 8.25 -2.25
N GLY A 168 3.15 8.90 -1.50
CA GLY A 168 4.21 8.25 -0.73
C GLY A 168 3.65 7.54 0.51
N LEU A 169 4.54 6.98 1.36
CA LEU A 169 4.15 6.17 2.52
C LEU A 169 3.27 6.93 3.52
N SER A 170 3.57 8.19 3.78
CA SER A 170 2.91 9.03 4.80
C SER A 170 2.19 10.24 4.21
N ALA A 171 1.94 10.25 2.91
CA ALA A 171 1.22 11.31 2.23
C ALA A 171 -0.26 10.94 2.04
N SER A 172 -1.15 11.92 2.18
CA SER A 172 -2.57 11.78 1.87
C SER A 172 -2.87 12.20 0.43
N SER A 173 -4.12 11.99 -0.03
CA SER A 173 -4.60 12.50 -1.32
C SER A 173 -4.55 14.02 -1.44
N HIS A 174 -4.39 14.74 -0.32
CA HIS A 174 -4.31 16.18 -0.30
C HIS A 174 -2.96 16.70 -0.79
N ALA A 175 -2.74 16.59 -2.10
CA ALA A 175 -1.49 17.00 -2.73
C ALA A 175 -1.41 18.51 -3.01
N HIS A 176 -2.55 19.17 -3.17
CA HIS A 176 -2.69 20.61 -3.39
C HIS A 176 -3.98 21.10 -2.71
N SER A 177 -4.02 22.37 -2.32
CA SER A 177 -5.20 23.00 -1.74
C SER A 177 -6.41 22.93 -2.69
N THR A 178 -7.60 22.88 -2.10
CA THR A 178 -8.88 22.93 -2.82
C THR A 178 -9.77 24.00 -2.19
N VAL A 179 -10.87 24.35 -2.84
CA VAL A 179 -11.87 25.26 -2.26
C VAL A 179 -12.42 24.73 -0.93
N ASP A 180 -12.63 23.42 -0.84
CA ASP A 180 -13.16 22.74 0.35
C ASP A 180 -12.09 22.50 1.43
N ASN A 181 -10.82 22.45 1.07
CA ASN A 181 -9.67 22.33 1.95
C ASN A 181 -8.56 23.29 1.53
N PRO A 182 -8.54 24.51 2.07
CA PRO A 182 -7.57 25.54 1.67
C PRO A 182 -6.17 25.34 2.26
N LYS A 183 -5.94 24.31 3.10
CA LYS A 183 -4.61 24.02 3.62
C LYS A 183 -3.68 23.64 2.48
N PRO A 184 -2.40 24.08 2.49
CA PRO A 184 -1.44 23.68 1.48
C PRO A 184 -1.23 22.17 1.47
N GLY A 185 -1.30 21.56 0.28
CA GLY A 185 -0.97 20.16 0.08
C GLY A 185 0.55 19.91 0.03
N TRP A 186 0.95 18.64 0.09
CA TRP A 186 2.37 18.28 0.12
C TRP A 186 3.08 18.50 -1.23
N TRP A 187 2.33 18.69 -2.33
CA TRP A 187 2.85 19.07 -3.66
C TRP A 187 2.27 20.40 -4.17
N GLU A 188 1.91 21.27 -3.27
CA GLU A 188 1.30 22.57 -3.55
C GLU A 188 2.03 23.36 -4.65
N LYS A 189 3.37 23.29 -4.68
CA LYS A 189 4.19 24.04 -5.64
C LYS A 189 4.19 23.43 -7.05
N PHE A 190 3.78 22.17 -7.19
CA PHE A 190 3.88 21.43 -8.46
C PHE A 190 2.55 21.29 -9.18
N ILE A 191 1.42 21.47 -8.51
CA ILE A 191 0.07 21.32 -9.06
C ILE A 191 -0.55 22.72 -9.20
N GLY A 192 -1.19 22.99 -10.34
CA GLY A 192 -1.90 24.26 -10.60
C GLY A 192 -1.68 24.79 -11.99
N PRO A 193 -2.35 25.89 -12.37
CA PRO A 193 -2.20 26.54 -13.65
C PRO A 193 -0.75 26.89 -13.97
N GLY A 194 -0.25 26.46 -15.14
CA GLY A 194 1.11 26.71 -15.59
C GLY A 194 2.24 26.03 -14.80
N LYS A 195 1.90 25.19 -13.81
CA LYS A 195 2.88 24.44 -13.03
C LYS A 195 3.27 23.11 -13.71
N SER A 196 4.16 22.31 -13.08
CA SER A 196 4.62 21.03 -13.62
C SER A 196 3.47 20.05 -13.90
N LEU A 197 2.47 20.00 -13.00
CA LEU A 197 1.18 19.35 -13.22
C LEU A 197 0.15 20.45 -13.50
N ASP A 198 0.12 20.89 -14.76
CA ASP A 198 -0.65 22.02 -15.24
C ASP A 198 -2.14 21.68 -15.29
N THR A 199 -2.91 22.25 -14.35
CA THR A 199 -4.35 21.97 -14.22
C THR A 199 -5.22 22.62 -15.30
N ASP A 200 -4.66 23.53 -16.10
CA ASP A 200 -5.35 24.06 -17.28
C ASP A 200 -5.38 23.02 -18.42
N LYS A 201 -4.42 22.09 -18.43
CA LYS A 201 -4.26 21.06 -19.47
C LYS A 201 -4.66 19.68 -19.00
N TYR A 202 -4.40 19.36 -17.74
CA TYR A 202 -4.52 18.01 -17.20
C TYR A 202 -5.53 17.93 -16.07
N PHE A 203 -6.22 16.82 -16.02
CA PHE A 203 -6.98 16.40 -14.86
C PHE A 203 -6.07 15.55 -13.98
N VAL A 204 -5.69 16.07 -12.82
CA VAL A 204 -4.84 15.37 -11.85
C VAL A 204 -5.74 14.73 -10.80
N VAL A 205 -5.62 13.42 -10.61
CA VAL A 205 -6.30 12.68 -9.55
C VAL A 205 -5.26 12.06 -8.62
N CYS A 206 -5.35 12.37 -7.34
CA CYS A 206 -4.49 11.83 -6.28
C CYS A 206 -5.31 10.96 -5.35
N THR A 207 -4.85 9.73 -5.10
CA THR A 207 -5.57 8.75 -4.29
C THR A 207 -4.83 8.46 -3.00
N ASN A 208 -5.59 8.25 -1.90
CA ASN A 208 -5.08 7.56 -0.74
C ASN A 208 -4.98 6.06 -1.05
N VAL A 209 -3.88 5.43 -0.66
CA VAL A 209 -3.69 3.99 -0.86
C VAL A 209 -4.63 3.19 0.06
N ILE A 210 -5.13 2.05 -0.42
CA ILE A 210 -5.74 1.06 0.47
C ILE A 210 -4.68 0.54 1.45
N GLY A 211 -5.09 0.23 2.67
CA GLY A 211 -4.18 -0.12 3.77
C GLY A 211 -3.58 1.08 4.50
N GLY A 212 -3.85 2.31 4.03
CA GLY A 212 -3.46 3.57 4.68
C GLY A 212 -4.48 4.07 5.70
N CYS A 213 -4.16 5.20 6.35
CA CYS A 213 -4.97 5.80 7.41
C CYS A 213 -5.74 7.08 6.98
N PHE A 214 -5.70 7.46 5.70
CA PHE A 214 -6.23 8.74 5.23
C PHE A 214 -7.59 8.63 4.52
N GLY A 215 -8.47 7.72 4.98
CA GLY A 215 -9.85 7.62 4.49
C GLY A 215 -10.11 6.54 3.44
N SER A 216 -9.09 5.90 2.87
CA SER A 216 -9.27 4.64 2.13
C SER A 216 -9.37 3.46 3.09
N THR A 217 -9.97 2.35 2.65
CA THR A 217 -10.08 1.14 3.47
C THR A 217 -8.70 0.67 3.94
N GLY A 218 -8.57 0.49 5.24
CA GLY A 218 -7.34 0.10 5.90
C GLY A 218 -7.60 -0.67 7.19
N PRO A 219 -6.56 -0.95 8.01
CA PRO A 219 -6.69 -1.69 9.26
C PRO A 219 -7.69 -1.10 10.27
N SER A 220 -7.89 0.22 10.25
CA SER A 220 -8.84 0.93 11.10
C SER A 220 -10.29 0.87 10.59
N SER A 221 -10.51 0.40 9.37
CA SER A 221 -11.85 0.27 8.78
C SER A 221 -12.61 -0.89 9.40
N VAL A 222 -13.94 -0.78 9.36
CA VAL A 222 -14.84 -1.84 9.82
C VAL A 222 -14.92 -2.93 8.75
N ASP A 223 -14.75 -4.17 9.17
CA ASP A 223 -14.95 -5.36 8.35
C ASP A 223 -16.46 -5.60 8.22
N PRO A 224 -17.04 -5.53 7.00
CA PRO A 224 -18.48 -5.73 6.83
C PRO A 224 -18.94 -7.14 7.18
N ALA A 225 -18.04 -8.13 7.26
CA ALA A 225 -18.39 -9.50 7.57
C ALA A 225 -18.76 -9.70 9.04
N ASN A 226 -18.22 -8.91 9.97
CA ASN A 226 -18.44 -9.07 11.41
C ASN A 226 -18.73 -7.76 12.16
N GLY A 227 -18.66 -6.62 11.51
CA GLY A 227 -18.88 -5.32 12.11
C GLY A 227 -17.74 -4.82 13.03
N GLU A 228 -16.61 -5.52 13.08
CA GLU A 228 -15.44 -5.13 13.85
C GLU A 228 -14.38 -4.48 12.97
N ARG A 229 -13.42 -3.75 13.57
CA ARG A 229 -12.26 -3.25 12.84
C ARG A 229 -11.40 -4.40 12.34
N TYR A 230 -10.85 -4.25 11.13
CA TYR A 230 -9.91 -5.24 10.59
C TYR A 230 -8.70 -5.45 11.49
N ALA A 231 -8.10 -4.39 11.98
CA ALA A 231 -6.88 -4.40 12.80
C ALA A 231 -5.80 -5.31 12.16
N THR A 232 -5.30 -6.30 12.90
CA THR A 232 -4.29 -7.26 12.42
C THR A 232 -4.82 -8.28 11.40
N ARG A 233 -6.14 -8.37 11.22
CA ARG A 233 -6.79 -9.22 10.20
C ARG A 233 -6.81 -8.59 8.81
N PHE A 234 -6.44 -7.31 8.71
CA PHE A 234 -6.37 -6.64 7.41
C PHE A 234 -5.39 -7.38 6.49
N PRO A 235 -5.75 -7.66 5.22
CA PRO A 235 -4.91 -8.45 4.33
C PRO A 235 -3.60 -7.73 4.03
N ILE A 236 -2.53 -8.52 3.83
CA ILE A 236 -1.25 -7.99 3.37
C ILE A 236 -1.42 -7.53 1.93
N LEU A 237 -1.00 -6.30 1.65
CA LEU A 237 -1.10 -5.65 0.35
C LEU A 237 0.27 -5.54 -0.34
N THR A 238 0.26 -5.69 -1.65
CA THR A 238 1.39 -5.40 -2.53
C THR A 238 1.22 -4.04 -3.22
N MET A 239 2.27 -3.55 -3.88
CA MET A 239 2.17 -2.37 -4.75
C MET A 239 1.19 -2.61 -5.89
N GLN A 240 1.13 -3.84 -6.39
CA GLN A 240 0.21 -4.26 -7.44
C GLN A 240 -1.25 -4.19 -6.97
N ASP A 241 -1.52 -4.61 -5.73
CA ASP A 241 -2.85 -4.49 -5.13
C ASP A 241 -3.30 -3.03 -5.05
N MET A 242 -2.43 -2.16 -4.54
CA MET A 242 -2.73 -0.73 -4.45
C MET A 242 -3.09 -0.15 -5.83
N VAL A 243 -2.32 -0.48 -6.84
CA VAL A 243 -2.55 -0.03 -8.22
C VAL A 243 -3.83 -0.62 -8.80
N ARG A 244 -4.11 -1.91 -8.61
CA ARG A 244 -5.36 -2.53 -9.09
C ARG A 244 -6.60 -1.86 -8.49
N ALA A 245 -6.54 -1.52 -7.20
CA ALA A 245 -7.63 -0.80 -6.55
C ALA A 245 -7.82 0.61 -7.14
N GLN A 246 -6.73 1.35 -7.39
CA GLN A 246 -6.77 2.67 -8.02
C GLN A 246 -7.34 2.60 -9.45
N PHE A 247 -7.03 1.54 -10.20
CA PHE A 247 -7.58 1.37 -11.55
C PHE A 247 -9.08 1.09 -11.56
N ARG A 248 -9.66 0.49 -10.49
CA ARG A 248 -11.12 0.42 -10.35
C ARG A 248 -11.76 1.80 -10.19
N LEU A 249 -11.10 2.72 -9.47
CA LEU A 249 -11.53 4.12 -9.42
C LEU A 249 -11.47 4.77 -10.81
N LEU A 250 -10.40 4.55 -11.58
CA LEU A 250 -10.28 5.09 -12.94
C LEU A 250 -11.40 4.55 -13.85
N ASP A 251 -11.77 3.27 -13.70
CA ASP A 251 -12.88 2.67 -14.45
C ASP A 251 -14.23 3.33 -14.09
N ALA A 252 -14.46 3.61 -12.80
CA ALA A 252 -15.65 4.35 -12.36
C ALA A 252 -15.69 5.79 -12.89
N LEU A 253 -14.52 6.44 -12.99
CA LEU A 253 -14.37 7.75 -13.61
C LEU A 253 -14.41 7.68 -15.15
N LYS A 254 -14.53 6.48 -15.74
CA LYS A 254 -14.51 6.20 -17.18
C LYS A 254 -13.21 6.70 -17.85
N ILE A 255 -12.09 6.64 -17.14
CA ILE A 255 -10.76 6.96 -17.65
C ILE A 255 -10.16 5.65 -18.17
N THR A 256 -10.20 5.44 -19.47
CA THR A 256 -9.69 4.22 -20.11
C THR A 256 -8.16 4.23 -20.24
N LYS A 257 -7.58 5.42 -20.41
CA LYS A 257 -6.14 5.60 -20.56
C LYS A 257 -5.67 6.84 -19.83
N LEU A 258 -4.60 6.69 -19.05
CA LEU A 258 -3.92 7.80 -18.40
C LEU A 258 -2.95 8.48 -19.39
N TYR A 259 -2.92 9.80 -19.36
CA TYR A 259 -1.83 10.55 -19.95
C TYR A 259 -0.50 10.20 -19.28
N ALA A 260 -0.49 10.19 -17.94
CA ALA A 260 0.67 9.81 -17.15
C ALA A 260 0.28 9.19 -15.80
N SER A 261 1.15 8.34 -15.30
CA SER A 261 1.19 7.84 -13.94
C SER A 261 2.42 8.45 -13.28
N VAL A 262 2.24 9.17 -12.17
CA VAL A 262 3.28 10.00 -11.53
C VAL A 262 3.35 9.67 -10.06
N GLY A 263 4.55 9.53 -9.50
CA GLY A 263 4.68 9.31 -8.07
C GLY A 263 6.12 9.43 -7.57
N ALA A 264 6.24 9.69 -6.26
CA ALA A 264 7.52 9.79 -5.58
C ALA A 264 7.62 8.74 -4.46
N SER A 265 8.83 8.21 -4.21
CA SER A 265 9.09 7.19 -3.18
C SER A 265 8.20 5.95 -3.40
N MET A 266 7.38 5.56 -2.44
CA MET A 266 6.38 4.48 -2.59
C MET A 266 5.41 4.77 -3.75
N GLY A 267 5.04 6.04 -3.98
CA GLY A 267 4.27 6.45 -5.15
C GLY A 267 5.00 6.21 -6.47
N GLY A 268 6.31 6.37 -6.50
CA GLY A 268 7.16 6.02 -7.64
C GLY A 268 7.17 4.51 -7.92
N MET A 269 7.14 3.67 -6.88
CA MET A 269 6.98 2.21 -7.01
C MET A 269 5.61 1.86 -7.60
N GLN A 270 4.54 2.51 -7.12
CA GLN A 270 3.19 2.34 -7.67
C GLN A 270 3.11 2.78 -9.14
N SER A 271 3.77 3.90 -9.49
CA SER A 271 3.81 4.39 -10.88
C SER A 271 4.49 3.38 -11.81
N LEU A 272 5.60 2.74 -11.40
CA LEU A 272 6.24 1.65 -12.13
C LEU A 272 5.32 0.43 -12.24
N ALA A 273 4.67 0.05 -11.13
CA ALA A 273 3.72 -1.06 -11.12
C ALA A 273 2.53 -0.80 -12.07
N ALA A 274 2.01 0.44 -12.12
CA ALA A 274 0.94 0.82 -13.04
C ALA A 274 1.34 0.63 -14.50
N GLY A 275 2.54 1.08 -14.89
CA GLY A 275 3.05 0.87 -16.25
C GLY A 275 3.30 -0.59 -16.60
N THR A 276 3.64 -1.42 -15.61
CA THR A 276 3.88 -2.86 -15.81
C THR A 276 2.57 -3.66 -15.89
N LEU A 277 1.60 -3.36 -15.00
CA LEU A 277 0.34 -4.09 -14.95
C LEU A 277 -0.64 -3.68 -16.07
N PHE A 278 -0.60 -2.42 -16.45
CA PHE A 278 -1.56 -1.84 -17.39
C PHE A 278 -0.86 -1.05 -18.52
N PRO A 279 0.07 -1.66 -19.27
CA PRO A 279 0.88 -0.94 -20.28
C PRO A 279 0.04 -0.23 -21.32
N GLU A 280 -1.11 -0.80 -21.73
CA GLU A 280 -2.01 -0.20 -22.72
C GLU A 280 -2.79 1.00 -22.16
N ARG A 281 -2.90 1.08 -20.83
CA ARG A 281 -3.70 2.10 -20.13
C ARG A 281 -2.83 3.24 -19.58
N VAL A 282 -1.51 3.13 -19.61
CA VAL A 282 -0.59 4.14 -19.07
C VAL A 282 0.25 4.72 -20.20
N GLY A 283 0.04 6.00 -20.52
CA GLY A 283 0.77 6.67 -21.60
C GLY A 283 2.23 6.99 -21.24
N LYS A 284 2.45 7.46 -20.00
CA LYS A 284 3.79 7.82 -19.49
C LYS A 284 3.93 7.41 -18.04
N VAL A 285 5.14 7.07 -17.63
CA VAL A 285 5.48 6.73 -16.25
C VAL A 285 6.53 7.71 -15.74
N VAL A 286 6.24 8.38 -14.63
CA VAL A 286 7.17 9.26 -13.92
C VAL A 286 7.39 8.71 -12.52
N SER A 287 8.53 8.10 -12.30
CA SER A 287 8.92 7.53 -11.02
C SER A 287 10.08 8.33 -10.41
N ILE A 288 9.81 9.06 -9.33
CA ILE A 288 10.79 9.88 -8.64
C ILE A 288 11.24 9.12 -7.39
N SER A 289 12.52 8.80 -7.30
CA SER A 289 13.10 8.06 -6.16
C SER A 289 12.35 6.75 -5.84
N GLY A 290 11.74 6.13 -6.86
CA GLY A 290 11.11 4.82 -6.79
C GLY A 290 12.07 3.71 -7.20
N CYS A 291 11.72 2.47 -6.90
CA CYS A 291 12.47 1.30 -7.35
C CYS A 291 11.51 0.17 -7.73
N ALA A 292 11.85 -0.61 -8.75
CA ALA A 292 11.10 -1.81 -9.14
C ALA A 292 11.36 -2.99 -8.20
N ARG A 293 12.58 -3.02 -7.61
CA ARG A 293 13.01 -4.01 -6.60
C ARG A 293 13.73 -3.31 -5.48
N SER A 294 13.39 -3.66 -4.23
CA SER A 294 14.12 -3.16 -3.06
C SER A 294 15.49 -3.83 -2.98
N HIS A 295 16.53 -3.00 -2.85
CA HIS A 295 17.87 -3.50 -2.54
C HIS A 295 17.89 -4.12 -1.13
N PRO A 296 18.66 -5.20 -0.86
CA PRO A 296 18.74 -5.82 0.46
C PRO A 296 19.05 -4.84 1.60
N TYR A 297 19.94 -3.88 1.37
CA TYR A 297 20.23 -2.81 2.31
C TYR A 297 19.00 -1.99 2.68
N SER A 298 18.18 -1.61 1.68
CA SER A 298 16.93 -0.86 1.91
C SER A 298 15.90 -1.69 2.68
N ILE A 299 15.90 -3.00 2.50
CA ILE A 299 15.04 -3.93 3.27
C ILE A 299 15.51 -3.96 4.73
N ALA A 300 16.82 -4.10 4.96
CA ALA A 300 17.40 -4.10 6.29
C ALA A 300 17.12 -2.79 7.05
N MET A 301 17.30 -1.64 6.39
CA MET A 301 17.03 -0.33 6.98
C MET A 301 15.56 -0.17 7.38
N ARG A 302 14.61 -0.57 6.50
CA ARG A 302 13.18 -0.52 6.82
C ARG A 302 12.80 -1.50 7.93
N HIS A 303 13.44 -2.66 7.98
CA HIS A 303 13.25 -3.60 9.08
C HIS A 303 13.68 -2.99 10.42
N THR A 304 14.88 -2.41 10.47
CA THR A 304 15.41 -1.73 11.66
C THR A 304 14.51 -0.57 12.10
N GLN A 305 14.04 0.25 11.15
CA GLN A 305 13.12 1.35 11.43
C GLN A 305 11.80 0.84 12.05
N ARG A 306 11.25 -0.24 11.51
CA ARG A 306 10.03 -0.87 12.06
C ARG A 306 10.25 -1.42 13.46
N GLN A 307 11.41 -2.06 13.71
CA GLN A 307 11.75 -2.54 15.06
C GLN A 307 11.88 -1.37 16.05
N GLY A 308 12.52 -0.27 15.65
CA GLY A 308 12.60 0.94 16.47
C GLY A 308 11.22 1.49 16.83
N GLN A 309 10.27 1.52 15.90
CA GLN A 309 8.90 1.94 16.16
C GLN A 309 8.17 1.00 17.11
N LEU A 310 8.32 -0.32 16.95
CA LEU A 310 7.71 -1.31 17.86
C LEU A 310 8.27 -1.21 19.28
N MET A 311 9.55 -0.86 19.42
CA MET A 311 10.19 -0.66 20.74
C MET A 311 9.87 0.70 21.37
N SER A 312 9.34 1.65 20.61
CA SER A 312 8.93 2.98 21.10
C SER A 312 7.45 3.06 21.49
N LEU A 313 6.68 2.03 21.16
CA LEU A 313 5.29 1.84 21.58
C LEU A 313 5.22 1.19 22.95
#